data_519a11c65dc44760b895f6840b3b2985
#
_entry.id   519a11c65dc44760b895f6840b3b2985
#
_cell.length_a   1.000
_cell.length_b   1.000
_cell.length_c   1.000
_cell.angle_alpha   90.00
_cell.angle_beta   90.00
_cell.angle_gamma   90.00
#
_symmetry.space_group_name_H-M   'P 1'
#
loop_
_entity.id
_entity.type
_entity.pdbx_description
1 polymer ?
#
loop_
_entity_poly.entity_id
_entity_poly.type
_entity_poly.pdbx_seq_one_letter_code
_entity_poly.pdbx_strand_id
1 'polypeptide(L)'
;QTGTLSGMENFKAIAINTFIASIFESTLMILGAYYYGVIGAIMGYGLGFVSLYITNHISIRRDFKAHGVEIDRKLFNKGDLSLLYKFSLPAMLSSLLIAPTYWIARTMLVNDSGFEELAIYEAAEQWRVIILFVPVAVGQIVLPILSSIVNDDNRKYWKVLKINILINLVVSLVIVLLVALFSRYIMSAYGEGFDDTTTLIVLSSSAIFSAVSNVVGSAIASRAKMWVGFIFNMIWAILVIAFTKIFLGMGYGALAIALSFLCSYILHTVYQYIYLYYMVKMK
;
A
#
# COMPACT_ATOMS: atom_id res chain seq x y z
N GLN A 1 -10.90 4.58 -12.66
CA GLN A 1 -11.13 6.03 -12.71
C GLN A 1 -9.98 6.82 -12.09
N THR A 2 -9.52 6.47 -10.87
CA THR A 2 -8.34 7.11 -10.26
C THR A 2 -7.10 6.95 -11.14
N GLY A 3 -6.90 5.77 -11.74
CA GLY A 3 -5.81 5.54 -12.70
C GLY A 3 -5.90 6.41 -13.98
N THR A 4 -7.11 6.71 -14.45
CA THR A 4 -7.31 7.64 -15.58
C THR A 4 -6.89 9.06 -15.21
N LEU A 5 -7.33 9.56 -14.04
CA LEU A 5 -6.93 10.87 -13.52
C LEU A 5 -5.43 10.95 -13.26
N SER A 6 -4.82 9.87 -12.75
CA SER A 6 -3.37 9.76 -12.53
C SER A 6 -2.60 9.79 -13.87
N GLY A 7 -3.09 9.08 -14.89
CA GLY A 7 -2.51 9.11 -16.24
C GLY A 7 -2.62 10.48 -16.93
N MET A 8 -3.61 11.28 -16.55
CA MET A 8 -3.79 12.68 -16.98
C MET A 8 -3.04 13.69 -16.08
N GLU A 9 -2.27 13.20 -15.12
CA GLU A 9 -1.54 14.00 -14.11
C GLU A 9 -2.42 14.95 -13.29
N ASN A 10 -3.75 14.69 -13.24
CA ASN A 10 -4.67 15.51 -12.46
C ASN A 10 -4.73 15.08 -10.99
N PHE A 11 -3.60 15.17 -10.30
CA PHE A 11 -3.45 14.81 -8.89
C PHE A 11 -4.32 15.66 -7.96
N LYS A 12 -4.59 16.92 -8.37
CA LYS A 12 -5.48 17.81 -7.61
C LYS A 12 -6.91 17.26 -7.56
N ALA A 13 -7.43 16.78 -8.68
CA ALA A 13 -8.76 16.17 -8.71
C ALA A 13 -8.80 14.89 -7.87
N ILE A 14 -7.76 14.04 -7.95
CA ILE A 14 -7.65 12.83 -7.12
C ILE A 14 -7.71 13.19 -5.63
N ALA A 15 -6.91 14.17 -5.18
CA ALA A 15 -6.86 14.58 -3.79
C ALA A 15 -8.21 15.13 -3.29
N ILE A 16 -8.85 16.03 -4.05
CA ILE A 16 -10.14 16.62 -3.69
C ILE A 16 -11.24 15.55 -3.67
N ASN A 17 -11.32 14.70 -4.70
CA ASN A 17 -12.35 13.67 -4.81
C ASN A 17 -12.22 12.63 -3.67
N THR A 18 -11.00 12.22 -3.37
CA THR A 18 -10.74 11.29 -2.25
C THR A 18 -11.11 11.94 -0.93
N PHE A 19 -10.75 13.21 -0.70
CA PHE A 19 -11.09 13.94 0.52
C PHE A 19 -12.61 14.05 0.73
N ILE A 20 -13.36 14.46 -0.31
CA ILE A 20 -14.82 14.54 -0.27
C ILE A 20 -15.42 13.15 0.00
N ALA A 21 -14.96 12.12 -0.72
CA ALA A 21 -15.45 10.76 -0.55
C ALA A 21 -15.19 10.24 0.86
N SER A 22 -14.01 10.50 1.43
CA SER A 22 -13.65 10.06 2.78
C SER A 22 -14.48 10.72 3.88
N ILE A 23 -14.79 12.03 3.74
CA ILE A 23 -15.70 12.70 4.69
C ILE A 23 -17.10 12.08 4.61
N PHE A 24 -17.59 11.84 3.39
CA PHE A 24 -18.91 11.25 3.19
C PHE A 24 -18.98 9.81 3.72
N GLU A 25 -17.97 9.01 3.43
CA GLU A 25 -17.79 7.65 3.91
C GLU A 25 -17.78 7.60 5.44
N SER A 26 -16.91 8.39 6.09
CA SER A 26 -16.80 8.42 7.54
C SER A 26 -18.12 8.84 8.22
N THR A 27 -18.77 9.85 7.67
CA THR A 27 -20.06 10.31 8.19
C THR A 27 -21.13 9.23 8.09
N LEU A 28 -21.28 8.62 6.93
CA LEU A 28 -22.25 7.54 6.70
C LEU A 28 -21.94 6.28 7.51
N MET A 29 -20.67 5.95 7.67
CA MET A 29 -20.25 4.81 8.47
C MET A 29 -20.58 5.01 9.95
N ILE A 30 -20.33 6.21 10.51
CA ILE A 30 -20.65 6.54 11.91
C ILE A 30 -22.15 6.55 12.13
N LEU A 31 -22.91 7.24 11.26
CA LEU A 31 -24.38 7.29 11.36
C LEU A 31 -24.98 5.90 11.16
N GLY A 32 -24.49 5.14 10.19
CA GLY A 32 -24.91 3.78 9.93
C GLY A 32 -24.65 2.86 11.14
N ALA A 33 -23.47 2.96 11.74
CA ALA A 33 -23.13 2.23 12.96
C ALA A 33 -24.07 2.58 14.12
N TYR A 34 -24.38 3.85 14.29
CA TYR A 34 -25.24 4.33 15.39
C TYR A 34 -26.68 3.83 15.25
N TYR A 35 -27.26 3.85 14.04
CA TYR A 35 -28.68 3.48 13.86
C TYR A 35 -28.90 1.99 13.55
N TYR A 36 -27.94 1.33 12.89
CA TYR A 36 -28.11 -0.04 12.37
C TYR A 36 -26.95 -0.97 12.76
N GLY A 37 -26.07 -0.55 13.69
CA GLY A 37 -24.94 -1.36 14.15
C GLY A 37 -23.97 -1.70 13.01
N VAL A 38 -23.39 -2.89 13.06
CA VAL A 38 -22.35 -3.35 12.11
C VAL A 38 -22.84 -3.31 10.66
N ILE A 39 -24.10 -3.70 10.40
CA ILE A 39 -24.67 -3.70 9.04
C ILE A 39 -24.71 -2.27 8.48
N GLY A 40 -25.16 -1.31 9.30
CA GLY A 40 -25.19 0.10 8.90
C GLY A 40 -23.79 0.67 8.63
N ALA A 41 -22.80 0.29 9.43
CA ALA A 41 -21.40 0.67 9.19
C ALA A 41 -20.88 0.16 7.85
N ILE A 42 -21.15 -1.12 7.52
CA ILE A 42 -20.75 -1.73 6.24
C ILE A 42 -21.44 -1.03 5.06
N MET A 43 -22.74 -0.72 5.18
CA MET A 43 -23.47 0.00 4.15
C MET A 43 -22.91 1.42 3.94
N GLY A 44 -22.61 2.14 5.04
CA GLY A 44 -21.99 3.48 5.00
C GLY A 44 -20.62 3.45 4.30
N TYR A 45 -19.80 2.47 4.62
CA TYR A 45 -18.52 2.22 3.96
C TYR A 45 -18.70 1.99 2.44
N GLY A 46 -19.65 1.13 2.05
CA GLY A 46 -19.96 0.87 0.63
C GLY A 46 -20.42 2.12 -0.13
N LEU A 47 -21.21 2.98 0.50
CA LEU A 47 -21.65 4.25 -0.09
C LEU A 47 -20.50 5.24 -0.31
N GLY A 48 -19.45 5.17 0.49
CA GLY A 48 -18.20 5.91 0.26
C GLY A 48 -17.59 5.65 -1.11
N PHE A 49 -17.53 4.37 -1.54
CA PHE A 49 -17.05 4.02 -2.89
C PHE A 49 -17.96 4.58 -3.99
N VAL A 50 -19.27 4.63 -3.77
CA VAL A 50 -20.21 5.23 -4.73
C VAL A 50 -19.94 6.74 -4.86
N SER A 51 -19.69 7.41 -3.75
CA SER A 51 -19.31 8.83 -3.74
C SER A 51 -18.00 9.07 -4.52
N LEU A 52 -16.97 8.26 -4.27
CA LEU A 52 -15.70 8.33 -5.00
C LEU A 52 -15.88 8.05 -6.51
N TYR A 53 -16.73 7.09 -6.85
CA TYR A 53 -17.06 6.80 -8.26
C TYR A 53 -17.70 8.01 -8.94
N ILE A 54 -18.66 8.66 -8.31
CA ILE A 54 -19.38 9.81 -8.87
C ILE A 54 -18.43 10.99 -9.05
N THR A 55 -17.67 11.36 -8.02
CA THR A 55 -16.74 12.49 -8.06
C THR A 55 -15.64 12.30 -9.10
N ASN A 56 -15.05 11.11 -9.17
CA ASN A 56 -14.06 10.78 -10.20
C ASN A 56 -14.66 10.81 -11.62
N HIS A 57 -15.89 10.31 -11.78
CA HIS A 57 -16.56 10.32 -13.09
C HIS A 57 -16.80 11.74 -13.59
N ILE A 58 -17.25 12.65 -12.71
CA ILE A 58 -17.45 14.06 -13.04
C ILE A 58 -16.11 14.71 -13.42
N SER A 59 -15.05 14.46 -12.65
CA SER A 59 -13.73 15.02 -12.90
C SER A 59 -13.15 14.54 -14.24
N ILE A 60 -13.25 13.25 -14.56
CA ILE A 60 -12.79 12.68 -15.83
C ILE A 60 -13.54 13.31 -17.01
N ARG A 61 -14.88 13.41 -16.93
CA ARG A 61 -15.66 14.05 -18.01
C ARG A 61 -15.27 15.50 -18.23
N ARG A 62 -14.99 16.23 -17.14
CA ARG A 62 -14.56 17.63 -17.20
C ARG A 62 -13.20 17.75 -17.89
N ASP A 63 -12.26 16.87 -17.54
CA ASP A 63 -10.91 16.85 -18.11
C ASP A 63 -10.94 16.47 -19.60
N PHE A 64 -11.69 15.45 -19.97
CA PHE A 64 -11.84 15.06 -21.37
C PHE A 64 -12.40 16.20 -22.22
N LYS A 65 -13.42 16.90 -21.71
CA LYS A 65 -13.98 18.07 -22.39
C LYS A 65 -12.97 19.22 -22.51
N ALA A 66 -12.19 19.46 -21.47
CA ALA A 66 -11.16 20.52 -21.45
C ALA A 66 -10.02 20.27 -22.45
N HIS A 67 -9.66 19.01 -22.65
CA HIS A 67 -8.56 18.60 -23.54
C HIS A 67 -9.05 18.16 -24.94
N GLY A 68 -10.34 18.29 -25.25
CA GLY A 68 -10.90 17.90 -26.55
C GLY A 68 -10.80 16.39 -26.84
N VAL A 69 -10.73 15.55 -25.79
CA VAL A 69 -10.63 14.09 -25.94
C VAL A 69 -12.02 13.54 -26.26
N GLU A 70 -12.22 13.06 -27.48
CA GLU A 70 -13.42 12.31 -27.86
C GLU A 70 -13.28 10.86 -27.48
N ILE A 71 -14.29 10.33 -26.80
CA ILE A 71 -14.34 8.90 -26.44
C ILE A 71 -14.85 8.16 -27.68
N ASP A 72 -13.94 7.49 -28.41
CA ASP A 72 -14.34 6.56 -29.48
C ASP A 72 -15.04 5.35 -28.85
N ARG A 73 -16.30 5.14 -29.22
CA ARG A 73 -17.11 4.01 -28.77
C ARG A 73 -16.79 2.69 -29.50
N LYS A 74 -15.75 2.65 -30.31
CA LYS A 74 -15.29 1.40 -30.91
C LYS A 74 -14.75 0.49 -29.82
N LEU A 75 -15.60 -0.42 -29.43
CA LEU A 75 -15.38 -1.41 -28.36
C LEU A 75 -14.29 -2.39 -28.79
N PHE A 76 -13.27 -2.52 -27.96
CA PHE A 76 -12.26 -3.58 -27.92
C PHE A 76 -11.50 -3.92 -29.20
N ASN A 77 -10.28 -3.44 -29.26
CA ASN A 77 -9.27 -3.97 -30.18
C ASN A 77 -8.48 -5.11 -29.50
N LYS A 78 -7.91 -6.06 -30.28
CA LYS A 78 -7.03 -7.13 -29.77
C LYS A 78 -5.83 -6.59 -28.95
N GLY A 79 -5.40 -5.34 -29.21
CA GLY A 79 -4.39 -4.63 -28.43
C GLY A 79 -4.81 -4.38 -26.98
N ASP A 80 -6.09 -4.08 -26.74
CA ASP A 80 -6.62 -3.80 -25.40
C ASP A 80 -6.62 -5.06 -24.51
N LEU A 81 -6.87 -6.23 -25.10
CA LEU A 81 -6.75 -7.52 -24.41
C LEU A 81 -5.31 -7.80 -23.95
N SER A 82 -4.32 -7.41 -24.76
CA SER A 82 -2.91 -7.52 -24.39
C SER A 82 -2.57 -6.65 -23.17
N LEU A 83 -3.14 -5.45 -23.11
CA LEU A 83 -2.98 -4.55 -21.96
C LEU A 83 -3.61 -5.13 -20.69
N LEU A 84 -4.81 -5.69 -20.79
CA LEU A 84 -5.47 -6.36 -19.68
C LEU A 84 -4.63 -7.51 -19.12
N TYR A 85 -4.11 -8.38 -19.97
CA TYR A 85 -3.29 -9.51 -19.53
C TYR A 85 -1.92 -9.10 -19.01
N LYS A 86 -1.23 -8.16 -19.69
CA LYS A 86 0.14 -7.78 -19.33
C LYS A 86 0.22 -6.82 -18.15
N PHE A 87 -0.82 -6.01 -17.91
CA PHE A 87 -0.81 -4.98 -16.89
C PHE A 87 -1.90 -5.17 -15.83
N SER A 88 -3.18 -5.20 -16.24
CA SER A 88 -4.30 -5.16 -15.29
C SER A 88 -4.42 -6.44 -14.48
N LEU A 89 -4.30 -7.61 -15.10
CA LEU A 89 -4.42 -8.90 -14.42
C LEU A 89 -3.35 -9.10 -13.34
N PRO A 90 -2.03 -8.94 -13.61
CA PRO A 90 -1.02 -9.09 -12.56
C PRO A 90 -1.13 -8.01 -11.47
N ALA A 91 -1.56 -6.78 -11.79
CA ALA A 91 -1.84 -5.75 -10.79
C ALA A 91 -2.98 -6.15 -9.85
N MET A 92 -4.09 -6.65 -10.42
CA MET A 92 -5.23 -7.14 -9.66
C MET A 92 -4.84 -8.34 -8.77
N LEU A 93 -4.12 -9.31 -9.31
CA LEU A 93 -3.64 -10.47 -8.55
C LEU A 93 -2.71 -10.06 -7.41
N SER A 94 -1.81 -9.08 -7.64
CA SER A 94 -0.96 -8.52 -6.59
C SER A 94 -1.76 -7.90 -5.45
N SER A 95 -2.81 -7.14 -5.77
CA SER A 95 -3.67 -6.52 -4.76
C SER A 95 -4.48 -7.56 -3.99
N LEU A 96 -4.94 -8.62 -4.66
CA LEU A 96 -5.69 -9.72 -4.05
C LEU A 96 -4.85 -10.55 -3.06
N LEU A 97 -3.52 -10.54 -3.15
CA LEU A 97 -2.66 -11.26 -2.20
C LEU A 97 -2.59 -10.59 -0.82
N ILE A 98 -2.75 -9.27 -0.77
CA ILE A 98 -2.50 -8.49 0.45
C ILE A 98 -3.46 -8.89 1.56
N ALA A 99 -4.77 -8.73 1.36
CA ALA A 99 -5.77 -8.97 2.39
C ALA A 99 -5.76 -10.42 2.93
N PRO A 100 -5.71 -11.48 2.09
CA PRO A 100 -5.59 -12.84 2.59
C PRO A 100 -4.30 -13.08 3.40
N THR A 101 -3.17 -12.51 3.00
CA THR A 101 -1.91 -12.65 3.74
C THR A 101 -2.03 -12.10 5.15
N TYR A 102 -2.56 -10.89 5.29
CA TYR A 102 -2.82 -10.28 6.61
C TYR A 102 -3.82 -11.08 7.42
N TRP A 103 -4.90 -11.55 6.78
CA TRP A 103 -5.93 -12.33 7.46
C TRP A 103 -5.38 -13.66 7.98
N ILE A 104 -4.60 -14.38 7.17
CA ILE A 104 -3.97 -15.65 7.57
C ILE A 104 -3.02 -15.41 8.76
N ALA A 105 -2.14 -14.39 8.69
CA ALA A 105 -1.21 -14.09 9.76
C ALA A 105 -1.94 -13.78 11.08
N ARG A 106 -3.00 -12.96 11.05
CA ARG A 106 -3.85 -12.66 12.20
C ARG A 106 -4.55 -13.89 12.75
N THR A 107 -5.10 -14.72 11.89
CA THR A 107 -5.76 -15.98 12.29
C THR A 107 -4.76 -16.94 12.96
N MET A 108 -3.54 -17.03 12.44
CA MET A 108 -2.47 -17.83 13.07
C MET A 108 -2.13 -17.29 14.47
N LEU A 109 -2.03 -15.97 14.63
CA LEU A 109 -1.76 -15.35 15.94
C LEU A 109 -2.87 -15.66 16.95
N VAL A 110 -4.13 -15.46 16.55
CA VAL A 110 -5.28 -15.73 17.45
C VAL A 110 -5.33 -17.20 17.88
N ASN A 111 -5.10 -18.11 16.94
CA ASN A 111 -5.15 -19.54 17.24
C ASN A 111 -4.00 -20.01 18.14
N ASP A 112 -2.86 -19.32 18.10
CA ASP A 112 -1.68 -19.67 18.88
C ASP A 112 -1.66 -18.96 20.24
N SER A 113 -1.89 -17.64 20.25
CA SER A 113 -1.63 -16.77 21.39
C SER A 113 -2.86 -15.99 21.90
N GLY A 114 -4.00 -16.09 21.19
CA GLY A 114 -5.26 -15.50 21.62
C GLY A 114 -5.51 -14.06 21.15
N PHE A 115 -6.66 -13.51 21.57
CA PHE A 115 -7.12 -12.18 21.13
C PHE A 115 -6.38 -11.03 21.81
N GLU A 116 -5.79 -11.24 22.98
CA GLU A 116 -4.99 -10.22 23.68
C GLU A 116 -3.76 -9.84 22.86
N GLU A 117 -3.04 -10.84 22.35
CA GLU A 117 -1.89 -10.63 21.48
C GLU A 117 -2.29 -10.00 20.13
N LEU A 118 -3.46 -10.38 19.60
CA LEU A 118 -3.99 -9.71 18.40
C LEU A 118 -4.28 -8.24 18.66
N ALA A 119 -4.82 -7.87 19.84
CA ALA A 119 -5.09 -6.47 20.19
C ALA A 119 -3.79 -5.65 20.24
N ILE A 120 -2.72 -6.19 20.81
CA ILE A 120 -1.38 -5.57 20.83
C ILE A 120 -0.87 -5.36 19.41
N TYR A 121 -0.98 -6.39 18.54
CA TYR A 121 -0.58 -6.28 17.14
C TYR A 121 -1.40 -5.20 16.39
N GLU A 122 -2.73 -5.16 16.56
CA GLU A 122 -3.59 -4.20 15.90
C GLU A 122 -3.32 -2.75 16.34
N ALA A 123 -3.02 -2.54 17.63
CA ALA A 123 -2.59 -1.24 18.13
C ALA A 123 -1.29 -0.78 17.45
N ALA A 124 -0.31 -1.67 17.32
CA ALA A 124 0.94 -1.38 16.61
C ALA A 124 0.73 -1.16 15.10
N GLU A 125 -0.17 -1.92 14.45
CA GLU A 125 -0.48 -1.81 13.02
C GLU A 125 -1.09 -0.45 12.66
N GLN A 126 -1.91 0.15 13.52
CA GLN A 126 -2.44 1.49 13.31
C GLN A 126 -1.31 2.52 13.13
N TRP A 127 -0.26 2.42 13.93
CA TRP A 127 0.90 3.32 13.81
C TRP A 127 1.72 3.04 12.55
N ARG A 128 1.86 1.78 12.16
CA ARG A 128 2.50 1.43 10.89
C ARG A 128 1.76 2.04 9.70
N VAL A 129 0.42 2.04 9.71
CA VAL A 129 -0.39 2.70 8.68
C VAL A 129 -0.16 4.22 8.67
N ILE A 130 -0.08 4.85 9.84
CA ILE A 130 0.23 6.30 9.95
C ILE A 130 1.60 6.61 9.37
N ILE A 131 2.62 5.81 9.67
CA ILE A 131 3.97 5.97 9.13
C ILE A 131 3.96 5.90 7.60
N LEU A 132 3.19 4.98 7.03
CA LEU A 132 3.11 4.76 5.59
C LEU A 132 2.25 5.80 4.86
N PHE A 133 1.51 6.65 5.55
CA PHE A 133 0.61 7.62 4.92
C PHE A 133 1.33 8.54 3.93
N VAL A 134 2.44 9.16 4.35
CA VAL A 134 3.22 10.04 3.46
C VAL A 134 3.92 9.27 2.34
N PRO A 135 4.65 8.15 2.60
CA PRO A 135 5.21 7.30 1.55
C PRO A 135 4.20 6.84 0.50
N VAL A 136 3.00 6.45 0.90
CA VAL A 136 1.95 6.02 -0.04
C VAL A 136 1.47 7.19 -0.90
N ALA A 137 1.27 8.37 -0.32
CA ALA A 137 0.87 9.57 -1.06
C ALA A 137 1.93 9.98 -2.10
N VAL A 138 3.22 9.95 -1.72
CA VAL A 138 4.34 10.21 -2.64
C VAL A 138 4.41 9.11 -3.71
N GLY A 139 4.18 7.86 -3.35
CA GLY A 139 4.20 6.72 -4.27
C GLY A 139 3.23 6.83 -5.45
N GLN A 140 2.08 7.49 -5.25
CA GLN A 140 1.10 7.71 -6.34
C GLN A 140 1.65 8.59 -7.47
N ILE A 141 2.61 9.46 -7.18
CA ILE A 141 3.22 10.36 -8.16
C ILE A 141 4.45 9.70 -8.83
N VAL A 142 5.12 8.78 -8.13
CA VAL A 142 6.37 8.14 -8.59
C VAL A 142 6.16 7.35 -9.88
N LEU A 143 5.11 6.54 -9.94
CA LEU A 143 4.86 5.69 -11.12
C LEU A 143 4.65 6.49 -12.41
N PRO A 144 3.79 7.51 -12.48
CA PRO A 144 3.66 8.36 -13.67
C PRO A 144 4.97 9.03 -14.08
N ILE A 145 5.70 9.61 -13.12
CA ILE A 145 6.99 10.28 -13.40
C ILE A 145 8.01 9.30 -13.97
N LEU A 146 8.16 8.12 -13.37
CA LEU A 146 9.09 7.12 -13.88
C LEU A 146 8.68 6.58 -15.24
N SER A 147 7.37 6.46 -15.50
CA SER A 147 6.85 6.01 -16.80
C SER A 147 7.09 7.03 -17.89
N SER A 148 7.01 8.33 -17.62
CA SER A 148 7.27 9.38 -18.61
C SER A 148 8.73 9.47 -19.06
N ILE A 149 9.68 9.07 -18.18
CA ILE A 149 11.13 9.13 -18.44
C ILE A 149 11.78 7.77 -18.70
N VAL A 150 11.01 6.69 -18.78
CA VAL A 150 11.54 5.32 -18.90
C VAL A 150 12.34 5.08 -20.18
N ASN A 151 12.03 5.81 -21.25
CA ASN A 151 12.70 5.74 -22.54
C ASN A 151 13.74 6.85 -22.74
N ASP A 152 13.88 7.77 -21.79
CA ASP A 152 14.88 8.82 -21.77
C ASP A 152 16.27 8.27 -21.33
N ASP A 153 17.15 9.17 -20.90
CA ASP A 153 18.47 8.82 -20.37
C ASP A 153 18.34 7.99 -19.08
N ASN A 154 18.97 6.83 -19.05
CA ASN A 154 19.06 5.96 -17.88
C ASN A 154 19.62 6.69 -16.64
N ARG A 155 20.50 7.68 -16.80
CA ARG A 155 21.04 8.48 -15.69
C ARG A 155 19.96 9.33 -15.03
N LYS A 156 19.09 9.95 -15.83
CA LYS A 156 17.94 10.74 -15.34
C LYS A 156 16.97 9.83 -14.58
N TYR A 157 16.66 8.66 -15.14
CA TYR A 157 15.80 7.66 -14.50
C TYR A 157 16.34 7.24 -13.12
N TRP A 158 17.63 6.87 -13.05
CA TRP A 158 18.27 6.48 -11.79
C TRP A 158 18.33 7.61 -10.78
N LYS A 159 18.58 8.84 -11.22
CA LYS A 159 18.60 10.02 -10.34
C LYS A 159 17.23 10.22 -9.69
N VAL A 160 16.15 10.22 -10.48
CA VAL A 160 14.79 10.38 -9.98
C VAL A 160 14.43 9.23 -9.03
N LEU A 161 14.72 7.99 -9.39
CA LEU A 161 14.47 6.82 -8.56
C LEU A 161 15.19 6.92 -7.20
N LYS A 162 16.49 7.22 -7.20
CA LYS A 162 17.29 7.33 -5.97
C LYS A 162 16.79 8.46 -5.06
N ILE A 163 16.39 9.60 -5.62
CA ILE A 163 15.80 10.70 -4.85
C ILE A 163 14.50 10.24 -4.19
N ASN A 164 13.62 9.55 -4.92
CA ASN A 164 12.38 9.04 -4.35
C ASN A 164 12.61 7.97 -3.27
N ILE A 165 13.55 7.07 -3.46
CA ILE A 165 13.97 6.10 -2.42
C ILE A 165 14.45 6.85 -1.18
N LEU A 166 15.32 7.85 -1.35
CA LEU A 166 15.87 8.61 -0.24
C LEU A 166 14.78 9.38 0.52
N ILE A 167 13.88 10.06 -0.19
CA ILE A 167 12.75 10.78 0.43
C ILE A 167 11.91 9.81 1.27
N ASN A 168 11.49 8.67 0.69
CA ASN A 168 10.65 7.70 1.40
C ASN A 168 11.39 7.10 2.60
N LEU A 169 12.68 6.79 2.46
CA LEU A 169 13.51 6.28 3.53
C LEU A 169 13.64 7.30 4.68
N VAL A 170 13.98 8.56 4.36
CA VAL A 170 14.16 9.59 5.39
C VAL A 170 12.86 9.91 6.10
N VAL A 171 11.76 10.10 5.36
CA VAL A 171 10.45 10.40 5.94
C VAL A 171 9.99 9.27 6.86
N SER A 172 10.03 8.02 6.38
CA SER A 172 9.61 6.88 7.21
C SER A 172 10.53 6.68 8.40
N LEU A 173 11.85 6.84 8.25
CA LEU A 173 12.82 6.73 9.34
C LEU A 173 12.56 7.76 10.43
N VAL A 174 12.35 9.03 10.07
CA VAL A 174 12.06 10.10 11.04
C VAL A 174 10.80 9.77 11.85
N ILE A 175 9.72 9.34 11.17
CA ILE A 175 8.48 9.01 11.87
C ILE A 175 8.66 7.77 12.75
N VAL A 176 9.38 6.74 12.27
CA VAL A 176 9.69 5.54 13.09
C VAL A 176 10.50 5.89 14.33
N LEU A 177 11.49 6.77 14.22
CA LEU A 177 12.26 7.24 15.37
C LEU A 177 11.38 7.97 16.40
N LEU A 178 10.44 8.81 15.93
CA LEU A 178 9.47 9.47 16.82
C LEU A 178 8.55 8.43 17.49
N VAL A 179 8.01 7.47 16.74
CA VAL A 179 7.19 6.38 17.31
C VAL A 179 7.99 5.57 18.32
N ALA A 180 9.25 5.24 18.04
CA ALA A 180 10.12 4.51 18.97
C ALA A 180 10.39 5.31 20.26
N LEU A 181 10.67 6.61 20.12
CA LEU A 181 10.89 7.51 21.26
C LEU A 181 9.67 7.60 22.18
N PHE A 182 8.48 7.67 21.60
CA PHE A 182 7.22 7.79 22.33
C PHE A 182 6.47 6.45 22.51
N SER A 183 7.09 5.31 22.18
CA SER A 183 6.46 3.99 22.13
C SER A 183 5.73 3.63 23.42
N ARG A 184 6.33 3.92 24.58
CA ARG A 184 5.71 3.67 25.88
C ARG A 184 4.43 4.47 26.11
N TYR A 185 4.45 5.76 25.75
CA TYR A 185 3.26 6.63 25.86
C TYR A 185 2.17 6.21 24.88
N ILE A 186 2.58 5.84 23.67
CA ILE A 186 1.68 5.36 22.61
C ILE A 186 0.94 4.10 23.09
N MET A 187 1.68 3.08 23.52
CA MET A 187 1.05 1.83 23.92
C MET A 187 0.20 2.00 25.20
N SER A 188 0.67 2.73 26.20
CA SER A 188 -0.11 2.97 27.42
C SER A 188 -1.43 3.73 27.17
N ALA A 189 -1.55 4.50 26.09
CA ALA A 189 -2.79 5.19 25.72
C ALA A 189 -3.92 4.24 25.28
N TYR A 190 -3.61 2.99 24.92
CA TYR A 190 -4.61 1.98 24.59
C TYR A 190 -5.22 1.29 25.83
N GLY A 191 -4.62 1.47 27.02
CA GLY A 191 -5.13 0.94 28.27
C GLY A 191 -4.20 -0.07 28.97
N GLU A 192 -4.71 -0.66 30.04
CA GLU A 192 -3.99 -1.71 30.78
C GLU A 192 -3.76 -2.94 29.90
N GLY A 193 -2.56 -3.54 29.95
CA GLY A 193 -2.17 -4.68 29.12
C GLY A 193 -1.50 -4.32 27.80
N PHE A 194 -1.46 -3.03 27.43
CA PHE A 194 -0.73 -2.55 26.23
C PHE A 194 0.64 -1.99 26.63
N ASP A 195 1.56 -2.85 27.06
CA ASP A 195 2.91 -2.48 27.48
C ASP A 195 4.02 -2.96 26.52
N ASP A 196 3.68 -3.76 25.50
CA ASP A 196 4.62 -4.29 24.50
C ASP A 196 5.05 -3.22 23.49
N THR A 197 6.05 -2.45 23.89
CA THR A 197 6.70 -1.46 23.02
C THR A 197 7.55 -2.12 21.92
N THR A 198 8.01 -3.35 22.13
CA THR A 198 8.88 -4.06 21.19
C THR A 198 8.13 -4.38 19.90
N THR A 199 6.92 -4.90 19.99
CA THR A 199 6.06 -5.17 18.84
C THR A 199 5.79 -3.89 18.04
N LEU A 200 5.47 -2.77 18.72
CA LEU A 200 5.28 -1.48 18.07
C LEU A 200 6.53 -1.02 17.30
N ILE A 201 7.71 -1.06 17.93
CA ILE A 201 8.96 -0.60 17.32
C ILE A 201 9.35 -1.48 16.14
N VAL A 202 9.28 -2.80 16.27
CA VAL A 202 9.64 -3.75 15.22
C VAL A 202 8.69 -3.62 14.03
N LEU A 203 7.39 -3.56 14.29
CA LEU A 203 6.40 -3.42 13.23
C LEU A 203 6.51 -2.07 12.52
N SER A 204 6.71 -0.98 13.27
CA SER A 204 6.99 0.35 12.72
C SER A 204 8.24 0.35 11.85
N SER A 205 9.30 -0.34 12.27
CA SER A 205 10.55 -0.46 11.49
C SER A 205 10.33 -1.17 10.15
N SER A 206 9.37 -2.10 10.06
CA SER A 206 8.99 -2.73 8.80
C SER A 206 8.45 -1.74 7.76
N ALA A 207 7.86 -0.63 8.22
CA ALA A 207 7.32 0.41 7.35
C ALA A 207 8.40 1.09 6.51
N ILE A 208 9.64 1.21 7.03
CA ILE A 208 10.78 1.80 6.28
C ILE A 208 11.04 0.97 5.01
N PHE A 209 11.16 -0.34 5.16
CA PHE A 209 11.41 -1.25 4.03
C PHE A 209 10.20 -1.35 3.11
N SER A 210 8.99 -1.33 3.66
CA SER A 210 7.74 -1.28 2.87
C SER A 210 7.67 -0.02 2.02
N ALA A 211 8.00 1.15 2.56
CA ALA A 211 8.03 2.43 1.83
C ALA A 211 9.04 2.40 0.67
N VAL A 212 10.26 1.92 0.91
CA VAL A 212 11.28 1.77 -0.14
C VAL A 212 10.84 0.75 -1.19
N SER A 213 10.29 -0.40 -0.76
CA SER A 213 9.78 -1.45 -1.65
C SER A 213 8.69 -0.95 -2.60
N ASN A 214 7.79 -0.08 -2.13
CA ASN A 214 6.75 0.55 -2.95
C ASN A 214 7.34 1.41 -4.08
N VAL A 215 8.40 2.16 -3.82
CA VAL A 215 9.10 2.96 -4.84
C VAL A 215 9.78 2.05 -5.87
N VAL A 216 10.47 1.00 -5.42
CA VAL A 216 11.12 0.03 -6.32
C VAL A 216 10.09 -0.75 -7.14
N GLY A 217 8.97 -1.14 -6.52
CA GLY A 217 7.84 -1.77 -7.20
C GLY A 217 7.24 -0.89 -8.29
N SER A 218 7.07 0.41 -8.03
CA SER A 218 6.63 1.40 -9.02
C SER A 218 7.64 1.53 -10.17
N ALA A 219 8.94 1.43 -9.90
CA ALA A 219 9.98 1.43 -10.93
C ALA A 219 9.94 0.16 -11.81
N ILE A 220 9.63 -1.00 -11.25
CA ILE A 220 9.40 -2.24 -12.01
C ILE A 220 8.14 -2.12 -12.88
N ALA A 221 7.07 -1.56 -12.32
CA ALA A 221 5.80 -1.33 -13.01
C ALA A 221 5.94 -0.33 -14.18
N SER A 222 6.70 0.77 -14.01
CA SER A 222 6.96 1.76 -15.06
C SER A 222 7.65 1.18 -16.30
N ARG A 223 8.30 0.03 -16.16
CA ARG A 223 8.92 -0.75 -17.23
C ARG A 223 8.03 -1.87 -17.77
N ALA A 224 6.72 -1.81 -17.49
CA ALA A 224 5.72 -2.79 -17.91
C ALA A 224 6.00 -4.23 -17.46
N LYS A 225 6.76 -4.43 -16.36
CA LYS A 225 7.10 -5.74 -15.79
C LYS A 225 6.15 -6.15 -14.66
N MET A 226 4.84 -6.00 -14.88
CA MET A 226 3.81 -6.23 -13.84
C MET A 226 3.76 -7.68 -13.34
N TRP A 227 4.00 -8.67 -14.21
CA TRP A 227 4.08 -10.08 -13.79
C TRP A 227 5.23 -10.35 -12.84
N VAL A 228 6.36 -9.67 -13.03
CA VAL A 228 7.50 -9.78 -12.09
C VAL A 228 7.12 -9.17 -10.73
N GLY A 229 6.44 -8.03 -10.74
CA GLY A 229 5.89 -7.43 -9.52
C GLY A 229 4.95 -8.39 -8.78
N PHE A 230 4.04 -9.05 -9.50
CA PHE A 230 3.15 -10.06 -8.93
C PHE A 230 3.92 -11.24 -8.30
N ILE A 231 4.91 -11.79 -9.00
CA ILE A 231 5.74 -12.91 -8.47
C ILE A 231 6.46 -12.47 -7.19
N PHE A 232 7.01 -11.25 -7.16
CA PHE A 232 7.65 -10.72 -5.97
C PHE A 232 6.69 -10.54 -4.81
N ASN A 233 5.48 -10.05 -5.05
CA ASN A 233 4.45 -9.94 -4.02
C ASN A 233 3.98 -11.32 -3.52
N MET A 234 3.92 -12.32 -4.40
CA MET A 234 3.61 -13.71 -4.02
C MET A 234 4.72 -14.30 -3.11
N ILE A 235 5.99 -14.10 -3.46
CA ILE A 235 7.13 -14.51 -2.61
C ILE A 235 7.04 -13.82 -1.25
N TRP A 236 6.77 -12.52 -1.22
CA TRP A 236 6.59 -11.78 0.02
C TRP A 236 5.46 -12.36 0.89
N ALA A 237 4.31 -12.66 0.29
CA ALA A 237 3.17 -13.25 1.01
C ALA A 237 3.52 -14.62 1.63
N ILE A 238 4.21 -15.47 0.86
CA ILE A 238 4.69 -16.77 1.35
C ILE A 238 5.67 -16.59 2.52
N LEU A 239 6.61 -15.64 2.40
CA LEU A 239 7.58 -15.36 3.45
C LEU A 239 6.91 -14.85 4.72
N VAL A 240 5.92 -13.94 4.62
CA VAL A 240 5.16 -13.46 5.79
C VAL A 240 4.51 -14.64 6.52
N ILE A 241 3.79 -15.51 5.79
CA ILE A 241 3.11 -16.66 6.40
C ILE A 241 4.12 -17.65 7.02
N ALA A 242 5.21 -17.94 6.30
CA ALA A 242 6.23 -18.86 6.78
C ALA A 242 6.94 -18.33 8.03
N PHE A 243 7.38 -17.07 8.04
CA PHE A 243 8.01 -16.46 9.20
C PHE A 243 7.03 -16.34 10.38
N THR A 244 5.76 -15.98 10.12
CA THR A 244 4.73 -15.95 11.18
C THR A 244 4.63 -17.33 11.86
N LYS A 245 4.57 -18.41 11.08
CA LYS A 245 4.53 -19.77 11.66
C LYS A 245 5.77 -20.10 12.48
N ILE A 246 6.96 -19.73 11.99
CA ILE A 246 8.22 -19.98 12.69
C ILE A 246 8.28 -19.20 14.01
N PHE A 247 8.00 -17.91 13.99
CA PHE A 247 8.12 -17.04 15.16
C PHE A 247 7.02 -17.30 16.19
N LEU A 248 5.81 -17.67 15.77
CA LEU A 248 4.77 -18.15 16.71
C LEU A 248 5.22 -19.44 17.39
N GLY A 249 5.79 -20.39 16.66
CA GLY A 249 6.36 -21.61 17.23
C GLY A 249 7.50 -21.37 18.22
N MET A 250 8.10 -20.16 18.23
CA MET A 250 9.08 -19.70 19.22
C MET A 250 8.45 -18.98 20.42
N GLY A 251 7.12 -18.80 20.44
CA GLY A 251 6.39 -18.16 21.53
C GLY A 251 6.43 -16.63 21.56
N TYR A 252 6.62 -15.97 20.41
CA TYR A 252 6.76 -14.50 20.36
C TYR A 252 5.43 -13.73 20.34
N GLY A 253 4.26 -14.39 20.30
CA GLY A 253 2.97 -13.70 20.32
C GLY A 253 2.83 -12.64 19.22
N ALA A 254 2.37 -11.43 19.57
CA ALA A 254 2.23 -10.30 18.64
C ALA A 254 3.53 -9.93 17.91
N LEU A 255 4.66 -10.03 18.62
CA LEU A 255 5.99 -9.77 18.06
C LEU A 255 6.30 -10.72 16.89
N ALA A 256 5.74 -11.94 16.86
CA ALA A 256 5.95 -12.89 15.76
C ALA A 256 5.51 -12.31 14.42
N ILE A 257 4.33 -11.68 14.36
CA ILE A 257 3.87 -11.03 13.11
C ILE A 257 4.73 -9.82 12.78
N ALA A 258 5.09 -9.00 13.76
CA ALA A 258 5.95 -7.83 13.55
C ALA A 258 7.30 -8.20 12.94
N LEU A 259 7.97 -9.22 13.48
CA LEU A 259 9.22 -9.77 12.95
C LEU A 259 9.03 -10.37 11.55
N SER A 260 7.90 -11.05 11.31
CA SER A 260 7.59 -11.63 10.00
C SER A 260 7.47 -10.56 8.93
N PHE A 261 6.80 -9.47 9.21
CA PHE A 261 6.71 -8.33 8.29
C PHE A 261 8.08 -7.67 8.09
N LEU A 262 8.84 -7.44 9.15
CA LEU A 262 10.17 -6.83 9.05
C LEU A 262 11.10 -7.68 8.15
N CYS A 263 11.26 -8.97 8.46
CA CYS A 263 12.12 -9.88 7.69
C CYS A 263 11.65 -10.01 6.24
N SER A 264 10.33 -10.15 6.02
CA SER A 264 9.78 -10.28 4.68
C SER A 264 9.96 -9.02 3.84
N TYR A 265 9.77 -7.82 4.42
CA TYR A 265 10.00 -6.56 3.69
C TYR A 265 11.48 -6.27 3.43
N ILE A 266 12.38 -6.64 4.33
CA ILE A 266 13.83 -6.57 4.07
C ILE A 266 14.18 -7.41 2.85
N LEU A 267 13.81 -8.68 2.84
CA LEU A 267 14.06 -9.58 1.72
C LEU A 267 13.39 -9.08 0.43
N HIS A 268 12.12 -8.65 0.53
CA HIS A 268 11.36 -8.10 -0.60
C HIS A 268 12.07 -6.92 -1.24
N THR A 269 12.51 -5.96 -0.44
CA THR A 269 13.25 -4.80 -0.92
C THR A 269 14.55 -5.19 -1.60
N VAL A 270 15.29 -6.13 -1.01
CA VAL A 270 16.59 -6.57 -1.54
C VAL A 270 16.44 -7.24 -2.91
N TYR A 271 15.59 -8.25 -3.05
CA TYR A 271 15.46 -8.95 -4.34
C TYR A 271 14.79 -8.08 -5.42
N GLN A 272 13.85 -7.20 -5.07
CA GLN A 272 13.31 -6.23 -6.02
C GLN A 272 14.39 -5.26 -6.52
N TYR A 273 15.21 -4.72 -5.60
CA TYR A 273 16.27 -3.78 -5.96
C TYR A 273 17.34 -4.44 -6.83
N ILE A 274 17.77 -5.67 -6.49
CA ILE A 274 18.71 -6.45 -7.28
C ILE A 274 18.16 -6.66 -8.70
N TYR A 275 16.92 -7.11 -8.83
CA TYR A 275 16.30 -7.32 -10.13
C TYR A 275 16.25 -6.01 -10.94
N LEU A 276 15.81 -4.91 -10.34
CA LEU A 276 15.72 -3.61 -11.00
C LEU A 276 17.10 -3.12 -11.46
N TYR A 277 18.12 -3.29 -10.62
CA TYR A 277 19.50 -2.90 -10.94
C TYR A 277 20.02 -3.63 -12.18
N TYR A 278 19.88 -4.96 -12.24
CA TYR A 278 20.28 -5.72 -13.41
C TYR A 278 19.47 -5.38 -14.66
N MET A 279 18.16 -5.24 -14.53
CA MET A 279 17.28 -4.90 -15.65
C MET A 279 17.61 -3.54 -16.29
N VAL A 280 18.02 -2.55 -15.48
CA VAL A 280 18.35 -1.22 -16.00
C VAL A 280 19.79 -1.15 -16.53
N LYS A 281 20.72 -1.90 -15.95
CA LYS A 281 22.13 -1.93 -16.37
C LYS A 281 22.35 -2.69 -17.68
N MET A 282 21.50 -3.67 -17.97
CA MET A 282 21.60 -4.50 -19.19
C MET A 282 20.98 -3.83 -20.44
N LYS A 283 20.41 -2.65 -20.34
CA LYS A 283 19.96 -1.82 -21.45
C LYS A 283 20.85 -0.58 -21.59
#